data_10a7fac4bd3fceac1e888a378406f834
#
_entry.id   10a7fac4bd3fceac1e888a378406f834
#
_cell.length_a   1.000
_cell.length_b   1.000
_cell.length_c   1.000
_cell.angle_alpha   90.00
_cell.angle_beta   90.00
_cell.angle_gamma   90.00
#
_symmetry.space_group_name_H-M   'P 1'
#
loop_
_entity.id
_entity.type
_entity.pdbx_description
1 polymer ?
#
loop_
_entity_poly.entity_id
_entity_poly.type
_entity_poly.pdbx_seq_one_letter_code
_entity_poly.pdbx_strand_id
1 'polypeptide(L)'
;EATSEWLAMPNRFTSFDDFLASLAQEKRKKIKQERRRVADAGVTFRCLQGKDISTSDWDFFYRCYERTYLEHGNPPYLSRAFFADMARTMPEAWVLFIAERDGQPIASSLIAISACPASATGQKDTEIIAYGRYWGALERVDCLHFEACYYQPLQWCIEHGVHRFEGGAQGEHKMARALLPVQTSSA
;
A
#
# COMPACT_ATOMS: atom_id res chain seq x y z
N GLU A 1 7.76 -3.37 -24.29
CA GLU A 1 6.67 -4.23 -23.79
C GLU A 1 5.82 -3.44 -22.80
N ALA A 2 4.51 -3.37 -23.09
CA ALA A 2 3.57 -2.71 -22.18
C ALA A 2 3.36 -3.62 -20.96
N THR A 3 3.78 -3.16 -19.79
CA THR A 3 3.45 -3.83 -18.54
C THR A 3 2.06 -3.38 -18.09
N SER A 4 1.18 -4.34 -17.84
CA SER A 4 -0.12 -4.03 -17.24
C SER A 4 0.06 -3.80 -15.74
N GLU A 5 -0.12 -2.58 -15.30
CA GLU A 5 -0.20 -2.23 -13.87
C GLU A 5 -1.67 -2.23 -13.42
N TRP A 6 -1.88 -2.56 -12.17
CA TRP A 6 -3.21 -2.60 -11.59
C TRP A 6 -3.49 -1.33 -10.81
N LEU A 7 -4.56 -0.64 -11.16
CA LEU A 7 -5.00 0.59 -10.51
C LEU A 7 -6.26 0.35 -9.69
N ALA A 8 -6.31 0.98 -8.54
CA ALA A 8 -7.58 1.23 -7.88
C ALA A 8 -8.36 2.27 -8.68
N MET A 9 -9.68 2.27 -8.54
CA MET A 9 -10.52 3.28 -9.17
C MET A 9 -10.08 4.69 -8.75
N PRO A 10 -10.23 5.70 -9.63
CA PRO A 10 -9.95 7.08 -9.28
C PRO A 10 -10.66 7.47 -7.99
N ASN A 11 -9.99 8.25 -7.14
CA ASN A 11 -10.55 8.67 -5.87
C ASN A 11 -11.71 9.64 -6.07
N ARG A 12 -12.93 9.11 -6.05
CA ARG A 12 -14.20 9.84 -6.05
C ARG A 12 -14.94 9.66 -4.74
N PHE A 13 -14.31 8.98 -3.79
CA PHE A 13 -14.96 8.53 -2.58
C PHE A 13 -14.66 9.47 -1.42
N THR A 14 -15.64 9.66 -0.55
CA THR A 14 -15.51 10.48 0.65
C THR A 14 -15.06 9.65 1.85
N SER A 15 -15.24 8.33 1.79
CA SER A 15 -14.88 7.38 2.83
C SER A 15 -14.63 5.99 2.26
N PHE A 16 -14.02 5.12 3.07
CA PHE A 16 -13.87 3.72 2.69
C PHE A 16 -15.21 3.00 2.54
N ASP A 17 -16.20 3.35 3.37
CA ASP A 17 -17.56 2.81 3.24
C ASP A 17 -18.22 3.23 1.93
N ASP A 18 -18.01 4.47 1.49
CA ASP A 18 -18.46 4.95 0.21
C ASP A 18 -17.85 4.15 -0.94
N PHE A 19 -16.55 3.88 -0.87
CA PHE A 19 -15.86 2.99 -1.80
C PHE A 19 -16.49 1.59 -1.82
N LEU A 20 -16.72 0.99 -0.66
CA LEU A 20 -17.36 -0.33 -0.56
C LEU A 20 -18.77 -0.34 -1.17
N ALA A 21 -19.54 0.72 -0.98
CA ALA A 21 -20.87 0.84 -1.53
C ALA A 21 -20.90 0.84 -3.06
N SER A 22 -19.81 1.26 -3.71
CA SER A 22 -19.67 1.24 -5.17
C SER A 22 -19.43 -0.15 -5.75
N LEU A 23 -19.08 -1.11 -4.93
CA LEU A 23 -18.72 -2.47 -5.35
C LEU A 23 -19.93 -3.38 -5.42
N ALA A 24 -19.81 -4.45 -6.24
CA ALA A 24 -20.75 -5.55 -6.21
C ALA A 24 -20.82 -6.17 -4.82
N GLN A 25 -21.99 -6.66 -4.44
CA GLN A 25 -22.26 -7.19 -3.09
C GLN A 25 -21.26 -8.25 -2.66
N GLU A 26 -20.88 -9.16 -3.56
CA GLU A 26 -19.92 -10.23 -3.25
C GLU A 26 -18.53 -9.69 -2.91
N LYS A 27 -18.02 -8.73 -3.68
CA LYS A 27 -16.73 -8.09 -3.43
C LYS A 27 -16.73 -7.32 -2.11
N ARG A 28 -17.77 -6.53 -1.89
CA ARG A 28 -17.95 -5.79 -0.63
C ARG A 28 -17.98 -6.70 0.58
N LYS A 29 -18.74 -7.79 0.51
CA LYS A 29 -18.84 -8.79 1.57
C LYS A 29 -17.48 -9.44 1.85
N LYS A 30 -16.75 -9.80 0.79
CA LYS A 30 -15.42 -10.40 0.91
C LYS A 30 -14.42 -9.47 1.61
N ILE A 31 -14.36 -8.21 1.19
CA ILE A 31 -13.46 -7.21 1.78
C ILE A 31 -13.79 -7.00 3.26
N LYS A 32 -15.07 -6.83 3.59
CA LYS A 32 -15.51 -6.69 4.99
C LYS A 32 -15.11 -7.89 5.84
N GLN A 33 -15.27 -9.10 5.30
CA GLN A 33 -14.91 -10.33 5.99
C GLN A 33 -13.39 -10.43 6.22
N GLU A 34 -12.59 -10.12 5.21
CA GLU A 34 -11.13 -10.14 5.32
C GLU A 34 -10.64 -9.13 6.37
N ARG A 35 -11.17 -7.91 6.35
CA ARG A 35 -10.82 -6.88 7.34
C ARG A 35 -11.22 -7.30 8.75
N ARG A 36 -12.38 -7.91 8.89
CA ARG A 36 -12.86 -8.41 10.17
C ARG A 36 -11.96 -9.51 10.73
N ARG A 37 -11.50 -10.44 9.90
CA ARG A 37 -10.57 -11.49 10.32
C ARG A 37 -9.29 -10.93 10.92
N VAL A 38 -8.72 -9.91 10.31
CA VAL A 38 -7.52 -9.25 10.82
C VAL A 38 -7.79 -8.57 12.16
N ALA A 39 -8.91 -7.85 12.28
CA ALA A 39 -9.32 -7.21 13.53
C ALA A 39 -9.58 -8.23 14.65
N ASP A 40 -10.28 -9.33 14.34
CA ASP A 40 -10.58 -10.40 15.29
C ASP A 40 -9.32 -11.13 15.76
N ALA A 41 -8.27 -11.16 14.94
CA ALA A 41 -6.95 -11.67 15.33
C ALA A 41 -6.18 -10.72 16.29
N GLY A 42 -6.76 -9.58 16.64
CA GLY A 42 -6.14 -8.62 17.54
C GLY A 42 -5.10 -7.71 16.90
N VAL A 43 -5.11 -7.61 15.55
CA VAL A 43 -4.16 -6.77 14.82
C VAL A 43 -4.71 -5.35 14.67
N THR A 44 -3.88 -4.38 15.00
CA THR A 44 -4.12 -2.95 14.77
C THR A 44 -3.03 -2.37 13.88
N PHE A 45 -3.28 -1.20 13.31
CA PHE A 45 -2.31 -0.55 12.42
C PHE A 45 -1.92 0.82 12.91
N ARG A 46 -0.62 1.13 12.81
CA ARG A 46 -0.10 2.49 12.88
C ARG A 46 0.20 2.96 11.46
N CYS A 47 -0.23 4.16 11.12
CA CYS A 47 0.09 4.81 9.86
C CYS A 47 1.03 5.98 10.12
N LEU A 48 2.18 5.97 9.48
CA LEU A 48 3.23 6.95 9.67
C LEU A 48 3.59 7.57 8.32
N GLN A 49 3.74 8.89 8.29
CA GLN A 49 4.05 9.61 7.07
C GLN A 49 5.25 10.53 7.25
N GLY A 50 6.11 10.57 6.25
CA GLY A 50 7.19 11.53 6.18
C GLY A 50 8.15 11.44 7.36
N LYS A 51 8.35 12.56 8.03
CA LYS A 51 9.27 12.68 9.17
C LYS A 51 8.78 11.98 10.44
N ASP A 52 7.51 11.60 10.50
CA ASP A 52 6.96 10.83 11.61
C ASP A 52 7.45 9.39 11.64
N ILE A 53 7.95 8.90 10.50
CA ILE A 53 8.58 7.58 10.42
C ILE A 53 9.96 7.67 11.09
N SER A 54 10.10 7.06 12.28
CA SER A 54 11.34 7.06 13.03
C SER A 54 12.40 6.11 12.43
N THR A 55 13.64 6.25 12.86
CA THR A 55 14.71 5.32 12.49
C THR A 55 14.37 3.89 12.88
N SER A 56 13.80 3.70 14.07
CA SER A 56 13.37 2.37 14.53
C SER A 56 12.21 1.80 13.70
N ASP A 57 11.31 2.64 13.22
CA ASP A 57 10.24 2.22 12.30
C ASP A 57 10.82 1.75 10.95
N TRP A 58 11.79 2.47 10.42
CA TRP A 58 12.50 2.07 9.21
C TRP A 58 13.31 0.79 9.39
N ASP A 59 13.93 0.59 10.55
CA ASP A 59 14.65 -0.65 10.88
C ASP A 59 13.67 -1.84 10.91
N PHE A 60 12.51 -1.65 11.52
CA PHE A 60 11.47 -2.68 11.55
C PHE A 60 10.95 -2.98 10.14
N PHE A 61 10.64 -1.95 9.35
CA PHE A 61 10.25 -2.12 7.96
C PHE A 61 11.30 -2.93 7.19
N TYR A 62 12.56 -2.61 7.35
CA TYR A 62 13.63 -3.31 6.62
C TYR A 62 13.72 -4.78 7.02
N ARG A 63 13.54 -5.11 8.29
CA ARG A 63 13.47 -6.52 8.74
C ARG A 63 12.35 -7.28 8.03
N CYS A 64 11.19 -6.68 7.87
CA CYS A 64 10.08 -7.27 7.14
C CYS A 64 10.40 -7.43 5.65
N TYR A 65 10.97 -6.41 5.05
CA TYR A 65 11.40 -6.40 3.65
C TYR A 65 12.43 -7.49 3.37
N GLU A 66 13.48 -7.54 4.18
CA GLU A 66 14.55 -8.55 4.08
C GLU A 66 13.98 -9.97 4.22
N ARG A 67 13.09 -10.19 5.17
CA ARG A 67 12.44 -11.47 5.42
C ARG A 67 11.74 -12.02 4.19
N THR A 68 11.04 -11.18 3.47
CA THR A 68 10.33 -11.57 2.23
C THR A 68 11.30 -12.13 1.19
N TYR A 69 12.45 -11.49 1.02
CA TYR A 69 13.47 -11.99 0.09
C TYR A 69 14.11 -13.29 0.56
N LEU A 70 14.46 -13.37 1.83
CA LEU A 70 15.10 -14.57 2.40
C LEU A 70 14.18 -15.80 2.33
N GLU A 71 12.88 -15.62 2.55
CA GLU A 71 11.89 -16.70 2.41
C GLU A 71 11.80 -17.25 0.99
N HIS A 72 12.13 -16.44 -0.01
CA HIS A 72 12.21 -16.85 -1.42
C HIS A 72 13.62 -17.31 -1.84
N GLY A 73 14.55 -17.39 -0.89
CA GLY A 73 15.94 -17.85 -1.15
C GLY A 73 16.82 -16.81 -1.85
N ASN A 74 16.44 -15.54 -1.82
CA ASN A 74 17.17 -14.45 -2.46
C ASN A 74 17.67 -13.45 -1.42
N PRO A 75 18.83 -12.81 -1.66
CA PRO A 75 19.25 -11.67 -0.84
C PRO A 75 18.35 -10.46 -1.12
N PRO A 76 18.19 -9.52 -0.17
CA PRO A 76 17.46 -8.29 -0.38
C PRO A 76 18.03 -7.50 -1.55
N TYR A 77 17.19 -7.04 -2.45
CA TYR A 77 17.61 -6.26 -3.62
C TYR A 77 18.08 -4.86 -3.22
N LEU A 78 17.39 -4.22 -2.29
CA LEU A 78 17.74 -2.89 -1.80
C LEU A 78 18.32 -2.97 -0.39
N SER A 79 19.32 -2.14 -0.12
CA SER A 79 19.96 -2.10 1.19
C SER A 79 19.20 -1.22 2.18
N ARG A 80 19.51 -1.38 3.47
CA ARG A 80 18.99 -0.47 4.50
C ARG A 80 19.43 0.98 4.25
N ALA A 81 20.66 1.18 3.75
CA ALA A 81 21.19 2.50 3.42
C ALA A 81 20.39 3.18 2.29
N PHE A 82 19.91 2.43 1.32
CA PHE A 82 19.03 2.96 0.26
C PHE A 82 17.77 3.60 0.86
N PHE A 83 17.10 2.90 1.77
CA PHE A 83 15.90 3.44 2.42
C PHE A 83 16.22 4.62 3.34
N ALA A 84 17.38 4.63 3.99
CA ALA A 84 17.82 5.78 4.78
C ALA A 84 18.01 7.02 3.90
N ASP A 85 18.61 6.88 2.72
CA ASP A 85 18.78 7.95 1.76
C ASP A 85 17.44 8.45 1.21
N MET A 86 16.53 7.56 0.88
CA MET A 86 15.18 7.91 0.42
C MET A 86 14.38 8.65 1.51
N ALA A 87 14.49 8.20 2.75
CA ALA A 87 13.85 8.85 3.89
C ALA A 87 14.40 10.27 4.15
N ARG A 88 15.70 10.46 3.92
CA ARG A 88 16.36 11.75 4.09
C ARG A 88 16.09 12.74 2.97
N THR A 89 16.10 12.28 1.72
CA THR A 89 15.98 13.13 0.51
C THR A 89 14.54 13.40 0.10
N MET A 90 13.64 12.45 0.35
CA MET A 90 12.23 12.54 -0.04
C MET A 90 11.30 12.04 1.09
N PRO A 91 11.36 12.65 2.30
CA PRO A 91 10.59 12.13 3.42
C PRO A 91 9.07 12.15 3.16
N GLU A 92 8.57 13.17 2.49
CA GLU A 92 7.16 13.34 2.17
C GLU A 92 6.61 12.32 1.18
N ALA A 93 7.49 11.58 0.48
CA ALA A 93 7.09 10.58 -0.50
C ALA A 93 6.65 9.24 0.12
N TRP A 94 6.86 9.02 1.42
CA TRP A 94 6.68 7.72 2.03
C TRP A 94 5.56 7.69 3.05
N VAL A 95 4.72 6.64 2.97
CA VAL A 95 3.72 6.30 3.99
C VAL A 95 3.94 4.84 4.39
N LEU A 96 4.17 4.64 5.67
CA LEU A 96 4.46 3.33 6.26
C LEU A 96 3.27 2.88 7.12
N PHE A 97 2.81 1.66 6.88
CA PHE A 97 1.79 1.00 7.68
C PHE A 97 2.44 -0.12 8.48
N ILE A 98 2.33 -0.06 9.80
CA ILE A 98 2.87 -1.08 10.69
C ILE A 98 1.71 -1.79 11.39
N ALA A 99 1.63 -3.09 11.16
CA ALA A 99 0.67 -3.95 11.85
C ALA A 99 1.24 -4.35 13.22
N GLU A 100 0.42 -4.23 14.24
CA GLU A 100 0.79 -4.57 15.62
C GLU A 100 -0.22 -5.57 16.21
N ARG A 101 0.29 -6.47 17.03
CA ARG A 101 -0.53 -7.37 17.85
C ARG A 101 0.10 -7.46 19.24
N ASP A 102 -0.74 -7.31 20.29
CA ASP A 102 -0.29 -7.28 21.69
C ASP A 102 0.83 -6.25 21.95
N GLY A 103 0.74 -5.08 21.30
CA GLY A 103 1.73 -4.02 21.43
C GLY A 103 3.04 -4.27 20.69
N GLN A 104 3.17 -5.35 19.93
CA GLN A 104 4.38 -5.70 19.19
C GLN A 104 4.15 -5.57 17.68
N PRO A 105 5.09 -4.94 16.93
CA PRO A 105 5.01 -4.88 15.50
C PRO A 105 5.26 -6.26 14.89
N ILE A 106 4.42 -6.66 13.94
CA ILE A 106 4.46 -7.99 13.32
C ILE A 106 4.62 -7.96 11.80
N ALA A 107 4.24 -6.86 11.16
CA ALA A 107 4.29 -6.75 9.71
C ALA A 107 4.32 -5.29 9.30
N SER A 108 4.73 -5.02 8.07
CA SER A 108 4.69 -3.66 7.51
C SER A 108 4.46 -3.66 6.01
N SER A 109 3.86 -2.58 5.52
CA SER A 109 3.78 -2.25 4.11
C SER A 109 4.17 -0.79 3.89
N LEU A 110 4.78 -0.51 2.76
CA LEU A 110 5.25 0.82 2.39
C LEU A 110 4.64 1.22 1.05
N ILE A 111 4.10 2.42 0.99
CA ILE A 111 3.67 3.04 -0.26
C ILE A 111 4.47 4.31 -0.53
N ALA A 112 4.66 4.61 -1.81
CA ALA A 112 5.26 5.86 -2.27
C ALA A 112 4.17 6.78 -2.81
N ILE A 113 4.30 8.08 -2.54
CA ILE A 113 3.40 9.11 -3.04
C ILE A 113 4.15 9.99 -4.02
N SER A 114 3.54 10.25 -5.16
CA SER A 114 4.08 11.16 -6.17
C SER A 114 3.02 12.17 -6.59
N ALA A 115 3.42 13.43 -6.69
CA ALA A 115 2.60 14.48 -7.28
C ALA A 115 3.06 14.69 -8.72
N CYS A 116 2.20 14.38 -9.68
CA CYS A 116 2.48 14.52 -11.10
C CYS A 116 1.64 15.66 -11.68
N PRO A 117 2.18 16.47 -12.61
CA PRO A 117 1.34 17.40 -13.37
C PRO A 117 0.29 16.58 -14.13
N ALA A 118 -0.97 16.98 -14.06
CA ALA A 118 -2.02 16.33 -14.82
C ALA A 118 -1.67 16.36 -16.31
N SER A 119 -1.54 15.17 -16.92
CA SER A 119 -1.08 15.07 -18.29
C SER A 119 -2.12 15.57 -19.29
N ALA A 120 -1.68 16.37 -20.23
CA ALA A 120 -2.21 16.58 -21.58
C ALA A 120 -3.65 17.10 -21.77
N THR A 121 -4.48 17.29 -20.78
CA THR A 121 -5.84 17.81 -20.95
C THR A 121 -6.02 19.28 -20.58
N GLY A 122 -4.92 20.01 -20.37
CA GLY A 122 -4.98 21.47 -20.12
C GLY A 122 -5.51 21.89 -18.76
N GLN A 123 -5.79 20.95 -17.86
CA GLN A 123 -6.12 21.26 -16.46
C GLN A 123 -4.83 21.44 -15.65
N LYS A 124 -4.79 22.56 -14.92
CA LYS A 124 -3.65 22.94 -14.06
C LYS A 124 -3.57 22.14 -12.75
N ASP A 125 -4.34 21.09 -12.61
CA ASP A 125 -4.44 20.36 -11.34
C ASP A 125 -3.36 19.29 -11.24
N THR A 126 -2.65 19.29 -10.12
CA THR A 126 -1.66 18.26 -9.78
C THR A 126 -2.38 16.97 -9.43
N GLU A 127 -2.06 15.89 -10.13
CA GLU A 127 -2.54 14.56 -9.80
C GLU A 127 -1.62 13.91 -8.75
N ILE A 128 -2.19 13.41 -7.66
CA ILE A 128 -1.47 12.68 -6.62
C ILE A 128 -1.70 11.19 -6.83
N ILE A 129 -0.60 10.45 -6.99
CA ILE A 129 -0.63 9.01 -7.23
C ILE A 129 0.11 8.31 -6.09
N ALA A 130 -0.49 7.27 -5.54
CA ALA A 130 0.14 6.38 -4.58
C ALA A 130 0.54 5.06 -5.26
N TYR A 131 1.72 4.58 -4.94
CA TYR A 131 2.28 3.34 -5.46
C TYR A 131 2.50 2.34 -4.33
N GLY A 132 1.85 1.18 -4.39
CA GLY A 132 2.19 0.05 -3.53
C GLY A 132 3.58 -0.45 -3.88
N ARG A 133 4.46 -0.57 -2.86
CA ARG A 133 5.87 -0.90 -3.11
C ARG A 133 6.33 -2.16 -2.42
N TYR A 134 6.32 -2.16 -1.10
CA TYR A 134 7.00 -3.20 -0.35
C TYR A 134 6.13 -3.74 0.78
N TRP A 135 6.29 -5.03 1.06
CA TRP A 135 5.56 -5.74 2.08
C TRP A 135 6.46 -6.79 2.74
N GLY A 136 6.25 -7.03 4.00
CA GLY A 136 6.80 -8.17 4.70
C GLY A 136 6.14 -8.39 6.05
N ALA A 137 6.18 -9.64 6.53
CA ALA A 137 5.62 -10.01 7.82
C ALA A 137 6.58 -10.90 8.59
N LEU A 138 6.68 -10.67 9.90
CA LEU A 138 7.42 -11.54 10.82
C LEU A 138 6.52 -12.61 11.40
N GLU A 139 5.22 -12.38 11.42
CA GLU A 139 4.21 -13.33 11.87
C GLU A 139 3.15 -13.53 10.79
N ARG A 140 2.63 -14.75 10.71
CA ARG A 140 1.58 -15.08 9.76
C ARG A 140 0.21 -14.86 10.40
N VAL A 141 -0.59 -13.99 9.78
CA VAL A 141 -1.99 -13.75 10.15
C VAL A 141 -2.83 -13.82 8.88
N ASP A 142 -3.95 -14.53 8.95
CA ASP A 142 -4.85 -14.68 7.81
C ASP A 142 -5.38 -13.33 7.33
N CYS A 143 -5.35 -13.10 6.02
CA CYS A 143 -5.76 -11.87 5.34
C CYS A 143 -4.91 -10.62 5.64
N LEU A 144 -3.85 -10.73 6.45
CA LEU A 144 -3.02 -9.59 6.83
C LEU A 144 -2.37 -8.90 5.62
N HIS A 145 -1.89 -9.68 4.65
CA HIS A 145 -1.32 -9.13 3.43
C HIS A 145 -2.29 -8.20 2.70
N PHE A 146 -3.54 -8.60 2.56
CA PHE A 146 -4.56 -7.78 1.90
C PHE A 146 -4.89 -6.52 2.67
N GLU A 147 -5.02 -6.63 3.98
CA GLU A 147 -5.26 -5.46 4.84
C GLU A 147 -4.12 -4.45 4.76
N ALA A 148 -2.89 -4.92 4.88
CA ALA A 148 -1.71 -4.06 4.90
C ALA A 148 -1.37 -3.44 3.53
N CYS A 149 -1.55 -4.20 2.44
CA CYS A 149 -1.12 -3.78 1.11
C CYS A 149 -2.22 -3.12 0.28
N TYR A 150 -3.50 -3.34 0.59
CA TYR A 150 -4.61 -2.81 -0.17
C TYR A 150 -5.59 -1.99 0.65
N TYR A 151 -6.13 -2.51 1.74
CA TYR A 151 -7.23 -1.85 2.44
C TYR A 151 -6.77 -0.67 3.28
N GLN A 152 -5.70 -0.80 4.03
CA GLN A 152 -5.11 0.32 4.77
C GLN A 152 -4.60 1.43 3.83
N PRO A 153 -3.83 1.12 2.77
CA PRO A 153 -3.43 2.12 1.78
C PRO A 153 -4.60 2.77 1.06
N LEU A 154 -5.62 2.02 0.64
CA LEU A 154 -6.80 2.58 -0.02
C LEU A 154 -7.56 3.53 0.90
N GLN A 155 -7.77 3.15 2.15
CA GLN A 155 -8.41 4.00 3.14
C GLN A 155 -7.62 5.29 3.34
N TRP A 156 -6.32 5.19 3.49
CA TRP A 156 -5.44 6.36 3.63
C TRP A 156 -5.53 7.27 2.40
N CYS A 157 -5.48 6.70 1.20
CA CYS A 157 -5.59 7.43 -0.06
C CYS A 157 -6.92 8.19 -0.17
N ILE A 158 -8.03 7.56 0.18
CA ILE A 158 -9.35 8.20 0.18
C ILE A 158 -9.38 9.36 1.16
N GLU A 159 -8.87 9.18 2.36
CA GLU A 159 -8.86 10.20 3.42
C GLU A 159 -7.95 11.39 3.09
N HIS A 160 -6.91 11.20 2.29
CA HIS A 160 -5.90 12.20 1.95
C HIS A 160 -6.00 12.76 0.53
N GLY A 161 -7.08 12.47 -0.18
CA GLY A 161 -7.32 13.05 -1.50
C GLY A 161 -6.38 12.56 -2.59
N VAL A 162 -5.81 11.37 -2.45
CA VAL A 162 -5.00 10.73 -3.49
C VAL A 162 -5.90 10.32 -4.65
N HIS A 163 -5.51 10.63 -5.87
CA HIS A 163 -6.35 10.43 -7.06
C HIS A 163 -6.34 8.98 -7.54
N ARG A 164 -5.18 8.32 -7.45
CA ARG A 164 -5.03 6.93 -7.89
C ARG A 164 -4.11 6.16 -6.95
N PHE A 165 -4.36 4.85 -6.84
CA PHE A 165 -3.49 3.91 -6.15
C PHE A 165 -3.10 2.79 -7.11
N GLU A 166 -1.80 2.63 -7.33
CA GLU A 166 -1.23 1.61 -8.20
C GLU A 166 -0.64 0.48 -7.37
N GLY A 167 -1.18 -0.70 -7.53
CA GLY A 167 -0.82 -1.87 -6.74
C GLY A 167 0.32 -2.74 -7.29
N GLY A 168 1.00 -2.31 -8.36
CA GLY A 168 2.05 -3.10 -9.03
C GLY A 168 1.52 -4.22 -9.95
N ALA A 169 2.41 -4.84 -10.72
CA ALA A 169 2.09 -5.63 -11.92
C ALA A 169 1.62 -7.09 -11.71
N GLN A 170 1.15 -7.51 -10.54
CA GLN A 170 0.85 -8.94 -10.32
C GLN A 170 -0.56 -9.26 -9.82
N GLY A 171 -1.18 -10.24 -10.45
CA GLY A 171 -2.11 -11.21 -9.89
C GLY A 171 -3.60 -10.93 -9.99
N GLU A 172 -4.34 -11.97 -10.28
CA GLU A 172 -5.81 -12.00 -10.33
C GLU A 172 -6.47 -11.60 -9.01
N HIS A 173 -5.78 -11.79 -7.88
CA HIS A 173 -6.27 -11.40 -6.56
C HIS A 173 -6.55 -9.90 -6.41
N LYS A 174 -5.89 -9.06 -7.22
CA LYS A 174 -6.14 -7.62 -7.25
C LYS A 174 -7.49 -7.26 -7.86
N MET A 175 -7.89 -7.96 -8.92
CA MET A 175 -9.23 -7.81 -9.51
C MET A 175 -10.32 -8.16 -8.50
N ALA A 176 -10.11 -9.20 -7.73
CA ALA A 176 -11.05 -9.59 -6.68
C ALA A 176 -11.23 -8.51 -5.60
N ARG A 177 -10.28 -7.55 -5.49
CA ARG A 177 -10.28 -6.42 -4.56
C ARG A 177 -10.55 -5.08 -5.24
N ALA A 178 -11.21 -5.12 -6.41
CA ALA A 178 -11.62 -3.94 -7.19
C ALA A 178 -10.47 -3.08 -7.74
N LEU A 179 -9.27 -3.61 -7.87
CA LEU A 179 -8.21 -2.99 -8.65
C LEU A 179 -8.42 -3.29 -10.14
N LEU A 180 -8.35 -2.27 -10.96
CA LEU A 180 -8.55 -2.38 -12.40
C LEU A 180 -7.20 -2.39 -13.14
N PRO A 181 -7.07 -3.22 -14.21
CA PRO A 181 -5.87 -3.22 -15.02
C PRO A 181 -5.77 -1.96 -15.87
N VAL A 182 -4.58 -1.38 -15.94
CA VAL A 182 -4.28 -0.27 -16.84
C VAL A 182 -3.00 -0.60 -17.60
N GLN A 183 -3.03 -0.34 -18.89
CA GLN A 183 -1.81 -0.45 -19.70
C GLN A 183 -0.90 0.75 -19.44
N THR A 184 0.31 0.45 -19.00
CA THR A 184 1.37 1.45 -18.89
C THR A 184 2.46 1.11 -19.90
N SER A 185 2.97 2.12 -20.58
CA SER A 185 4.17 1.98 -21.41
C SER A 185 5.35 2.52 -20.60
N SER A 186 6.31 1.66 -20.32
CA SER A 186 7.60 2.09 -19.82
C SER A 186 8.47 2.55 -20.99
N ALA A 187 8.97 3.76 -20.89
CA ALA A 187 9.96 4.27 -21.81
C ALA A 187 11.36 3.72 -21.46
#